data_54d7363002b5bcf4a3af6c7a0b02d452
#
_entry.id   54d7363002b5bcf4a3af6c7a0b02d452
#
_cell.length_a   1.000
_cell.length_b   1.000
_cell.length_c   1.000
_cell.angle_alpha   90.00
_cell.angle_beta   90.00
_cell.angle_gamma   90.00
#
_symmetry.space_group_name_H-M   'P 1'
#
loop_
_entity.id
_entity.type
_entity.pdbx_description
1 polymer ?
#
loop_
_entity_poly.entity_id
_entity_poly.type
_entity_poly.pdbx_seq_one_letter_code
_entity_poly.pdbx_strand_id
1 'polypeptide(L)' 'MINSMTFTPSTDPIRIDNREFARWQRQYTFDALKGMKYGQSFCEYFDVTDYILYYTREPNRCDKYIRRTYIR' A
#
# COMPACT_ATOMS: atom_id res chain seq x y z
N MET A 1 -30.72 -10.13 -2.17
CA MET A 1 -30.13 -10.29 -1.73
C MET A 1 -29.28 -10.28 -1.63
N ILE A 2 -29.08 -9.95 -1.73
CA ILE A 2 -28.24 -9.89 -1.40
C ILE A 2 -27.38 -9.97 -1.21
N ASN A 3 -27.26 -9.85 -1.28
CA ASN A 3 -26.39 -9.96 -0.95
C ASN A 3 -25.52 -9.89 -0.59
N SER A 4 -25.75 -9.70 -0.41
CA SER A 4 -24.99 -9.72 0.17
C SER A 4 -24.31 -9.89 0.33
N MET A 5 -24.26 -9.80 0.13
CA MET A 5 -23.48 -10.08 0.40
C MET A 5 -22.77 -10.52 0.62
N THR A 6 -23.83 -10.78 0.43
CA THR A 6 -22.77 -11.39 0.78
C THR A 6 -21.48 -10.92 0.62
N PHE A 7 -21.27 -10.14 1.15
CA PHE A 7 -20.00 -9.58 1.14
C PHE A 7 -19.13 -10.24 2.18
N THR A 8 -18.11 -10.87 1.75
CA THR A 8 -17.10 -11.32 2.69
C THR A 8 -15.93 -10.37 2.60
N PRO A 9 -15.42 -9.92 3.73
CA PRO A 9 -14.22 -9.10 3.70
C PRO A 9 -13.12 -9.90 3.02
N SER A 10 -12.55 -9.33 2.02
CA SER A 10 -11.47 -9.99 1.34
C SER A 10 -10.25 -10.03 2.22
N THR A 11 -9.63 -11.19 2.33
CA THR A 11 -8.34 -11.29 2.98
C THR A 11 -7.21 -11.09 1.98
N ASP A 12 -7.57 -11.01 0.72
CA ASP A 12 -6.58 -10.80 -0.32
C ASP A 12 -6.17 -9.33 -0.37
N PRO A 13 -4.91 -9.05 -0.60
CA PRO A 13 -4.49 -7.66 -0.75
C PRO A 13 -5.08 -7.05 -2.01
N ILE A 14 -5.26 -5.74 -2.00
CA ILE A 14 -5.69 -5.04 -3.18
C ILE A 14 -4.63 -5.18 -4.26
N ARG A 15 -5.05 -4.97 -5.50
CA ARG A 15 -4.14 -5.05 -6.62
C ARG A 15 -3.95 -3.68 -7.23
N ILE A 16 -2.70 -3.31 -7.39
CA ILE A 16 -2.33 -1.98 -7.83
C ILE A 16 -1.55 -2.12 -9.12
N ASP A 17 -1.91 -1.34 -10.12
CA ASP A 17 -1.15 -1.42 -11.36
C ASP A 17 0.09 -0.52 -11.28
N ASN A 18 0.98 -0.72 -12.24
CA ASN A 18 2.26 -0.02 -12.23
C ASN A 18 2.14 1.49 -12.35
N ARG A 19 1.13 1.99 -13.01
CA ARG A 19 0.94 3.44 -13.14
C ARG A 19 0.55 4.07 -11.84
N GLU A 20 -0.36 3.41 -11.12
CA GLU A 20 -0.79 3.89 -9.82
C GLU A 20 0.38 3.89 -8.85
N PHE A 21 1.15 2.82 -8.92
CA PHE A 21 2.32 2.69 -8.06
C PHE A 21 3.32 3.80 -8.35
N ALA A 22 3.55 4.10 -9.61
CA ALA A 22 4.47 5.16 -9.98
C ALA A 22 3.99 6.54 -9.52
N ARG A 23 2.68 6.76 -9.58
CA ARG A 23 2.10 8.01 -9.08
C ARG A 23 2.35 8.16 -7.60
N TRP A 24 2.13 7.09 -6.86
CA TRP A 24 2.37 7.15 -5.43
C TRP A 24 3.85 7.38 -5.13
N GLN A 25 4.74 6.78 -5.89
CA GLN A 25 6.16 6.98 -5.64
C GLN A 25 6.57 8.44 -5.79
N ARG A 26 5.93 9.16 -6.70
CA ARG A 26 6.16 10.59 -6.81
C ARG A 26 5.62 11.32 -5.60
N GLN A 27 4.44 10.92 -5.14
CA GLN A 27 3.86 11.52 -3.94
C GLN A 27 4.73 11.27 -2.73
N TYR A 28 5.32 10.09 -2.65
CA TYR A 28 6.19 9.75 -1.53
C TYR A 28 7.36 10.73 -1.42
N THR A 29 7.85 11.25 -2.54
CA THR A 29 8.93 12.22 -2.50
C THR A 29 8.57 13.40 -1.61
N PHE A 30 7.32 13.84 -1.66
CA PHE A 30 6.85 14.93 -0.81
C PHE A 30 6.58 14.46 0.60
N ASP A 31 6.01 13.28 0.74
CA ASP A 31 5.71 12.73 2.07
C ASP A 31 6.99 12.49 2.87
N ALA A 32 8.05 12.07 2.20
CA ALA A 32 9.32 11.84 2.85
C ALA A 32 9.87 13.13 3.46
N LEU A 33 9.63 14.25 2.81
CA LEU A 33 10.06 15.53 3.33
C LEU A 33 9.33 15.91 4.61
N LYS A 34 8.17 15.34 4.81
CA LYS A 34 7.37 15.56 6.03
C LYS A 34 7.71 14.54 7.11
N GLY A 35 8.62 13.62 6.83
CA GLY A 35 9.01 12.62 7.79
C GLY A 35 8.21 11.33 7.74
N MET A 36 7.36 11.15 6.74
CA MET A 36 6.60 9.91 6.61
C MET A 36 7.48 8.78 6.12
N LYS A 37 7.26 7.61 6.68
CA LYS A 37 7.96 6.42 6.24
C LYS A 37 7.34 5.89 4.95
N TYR A 38 8.16 5.15 4.21
CA TYR A 38 7.75 4.60 2.92
C TYR A 38 6.47 3.79 3.02
N GLY A 39 6.45 2.81 3.93
CA GLY A 39 5.27 1.97 4.11
C GLY A 39 4.08 2.73 4.63
N GLN A 40 4.30 3.70 5.50
CA GLN A 40 3.22 4.52 6.03
C GLN A 40 2.57 5.34 4.93
N SER A 41 3.39 5.96 4.09
CA SER A 41 2.89 6.74 2.96
C SER A 41 2.07 5.86 2.02
N PHE A 42 2.55 4.66 1.75
CA PHE A 42 1.84 3.72 0.89
C PHE A 42 0.47 3.38 1.48
N CYS A 43 0.44 3.05 2.76
CA CYS A 43 -0.81 2.66 3.40
C CYS A 43 -1.83 3.79 3.37
N GLU A 44 -1.39 5.01 3.58
CA GLU A 44 -2.30 6.15 3.57
C GLU A 44 -2.78 6.49 2.17
N TYR A 45 -1.90 6.40 1.20
CA TYR A 45 -2.27 6.74 -0.17
C TYR A 45 -3.30 5.77 -0.73
N PHE A 46 -3.13 4.50 -0.47
CA PHE A 46 -4.02 3.47 -1.03
C PHE A 46 -5.09 2.99 -0.05
N ASP A 47 -5.15 3.60 1.11
CA ASP A 47 -6.13 3.24 2.15
C ASP A 47 -6.03 1.76 2.50
N VAL A 48 -4.82 1.33 2.78
CA VAL A 48 -4.51 -0.05 3.12
C VAL A 48 -4.11 -0.12 4.58
N THR A 49 -4.59 -1.13 5.29
CA THR A 49 -4.14 -1.40 6.64
C THR A 49 -3.22 -2.61 6.59
N ASP A 50 -1.94 -2.37 6.71
CA ASP A 50 -0.95 -3.43 6.64
C ASP A 50 0.14 -3.14 7.66
N TYR A 51 0.09 -3.84 8.77
CA TYR A 51 1.01 -3.57 9.87
C TYR A 51 2.45 -3.90 9.53
N ILE A 52 2.67 -4.84 8.62
CA ILE A 52 4.02 -5.14 8.19
C ILE A 52 4.64 -3.90 7.55
N LEU A 53 3.90 -3.28 6.65
CA LEU A 53 4.36 -2.05 6.00
C LEU A 53 4.48 -0.90 6.99
N TYR A 54 3.50 -0.80 7.86
CA TYR A 54 3.45 0.33 8.78
C TYR A 54 4.67 0.36 9.71
N TYR A 55 5.15 -0.81 10.11
CA TYR A 55 6.24 -0.90 11.07
C TYR A 55 7.60 -1.22 10.47
N THR A 56 7.66 -1.50 9.19
CA THR A 56 8.95 -1.72 8.53
C THR A 56 9.61 -0.39 8.24
N ARG A 57 10.83 -0.22 8.71
CA ARG A 57 11.52 1.06 8.60
C ARG A 57 12.29 1.24 7.31
N GLU A 58 12.80 0.15 6.77
CA GLU A 58 13.69 0.22 5.61
C GLU A 58 12.89 0.32 4.32
N PRO A 59 13.09 1.41 3.55
CA PRO A 59 12.32 1.57 2.30
C PRO A 59 12.51 0.42 1.33
N ASN A 60 13.71 -0.14 1.26
CA ASN A 60 13.97 -1.24 0.34
C ASN A 60 13.15 -2.48 0.67
N ARG A 61 13.01 -2.76 1.95
CA ARG A 61 12.19 -3.90 2.37
C ARG A 61 10.73 -3.66 2.09
N CYS A 62 10.27 -2.45 2.36
CA CYS A 62 8.89 -2.08 2.05
C CYS A 62 8.62 -2.21 0.56
N ASP A 63 9.54 -1.73 -0.25
CA ASP A 63 9.37 -1.76 -1.70
C ASP A 63 9.24 -3.19 -2.20
N LYS A 64 10.11 -4.08 -1.75
CA LYS A 64 10.04 -5.47 -2.15
C LYS A 64 8.73 -6.12 -1.72
N TYR A 65 8.32 -5.84 -0.49
CA TYR A 65 7.10 -6.39 0.04
C TYR A 65 5.89 -5.91 -0.77
N ILE A 66 5.85 -4.61 -1.07
CA ILE A 66 4.77 -4.02 -1.84
C ILE A 66 4.69 -4.63 -3.23
N ARG A 67 5.83 -4.73 -3.90
CA ARG A 67 5.85 -5.25 -5.27
C ARG A 67 5.39 -6.69 -5.32
N ARG A 68 5.79 -7.48 -4.33
CA ARG A 68 5.39 -8.88 -4.29
C ARG A 68 3.93 -9.07 -3.90
N THR A 69 3.43 -8.19 -3.02
CA THR A 69 2.12 -8.37 -2.42
C THR A 69 1.01 -7.66 -3.17
N TYR A 70 1.28 -6.46 -3.65
CA TYR A 70 0.25 -5.58 -4.19
C TYR A 70 0.37 -5.30 -5.68
N ILE A 71 1.56 -5.35 -6.24
CA ILE A 71 1.75 -5.00 -7.63
C ILE A 71 1.58 -6.23 -8.50
N ARG A 72 0.85 -6.05 -9.61
CA ARG A 72 0.54 -7.14 -10.50
C ARG A 72 1.72 -7.49 -11.40
#